data_f53d4dd8c828fa6420230cd305d95675
#
_entry.id   f53d4dd8c828fa6420230cd305d95675
#
_cell.length_a   1.000
_cell.length_b   1.000
_cell.length_c   1.000
_cell.angle_alpha   90.00
_cell.angle_beta   90.00
_cell.angle_gamma   90.00
#
_symmetry.space_group_name_H-M   'P 1'
#
loop_
_entity.id
_entity.type
_entity.pdbx_description
1 polymer ?
#
loop_
_entity_poly.entity_id
_entity_poly.type
_entity_poly.pdbx_seq_one_letter_code
_entity_poly.pdbx_strand_id
1 'polypeptide(L)'
;MPVIYHVTKAADWNVAKQNGFYEHPSLNDEGFIHCSQENQVAGVLDRYFAGEPDLVKLVIDTDKLTSKFVFDWSPSTQDTFPHVYGPINLDAIVDIITL
;
A
#
# COMPACT_ATOMS: atom_id res chain seq x y z
N MET A 1 9.00 -1.16 15.46
CA MET A 1 8.17 -1.87 14.48
C MET A 1 8.17 -1.08 13.18
N PRO A 2 8.94 -1.50 12.18
CA PRO A 2 8.97 -0.75 10.91
C PRO A 2 7.65 -0.94 10.17
N VAL A 3 7.10 0.14 9.68
CA VAL A 3 5.84 0.13 8.94
C VAL A 3 5.98 0.86 7.61
N ILE A 4 5.19 0.40 6.64
CA ILE A 4 4.95 1.10 5.39
C ILE A 4 3.44 1.28 5.23
N TYR A 5 3.03 2.11 4.28
CA TYR A 5 1.64 2.50 4.13
C TYR A 5 1.18 2.25 2.70
N HIS A 6 -0.09 1.87 2.56
CA HIS A 6 -0.72 1.73 1.25
C HIS A 6 -2.09 2.38 1.29
N VAL A 7 -2.34 3.31 0.37
CA VAL A 7 -3.64 3.98 0.23
C VAL A 7 -4.46 3.22 -0.80
N THR A 8 -5.70 2.89 -0.45
CA THR A 8 -6.61 2.19 -1.35
C THR A 8 -8.06 2.61 -1.05
N LYS A 9 -8.97 2.21 -1.92
CA LYS A 9 -10.40 2.45 -1.69
C LYS A 9 -10.92 1.50 -0.61
N ALA A 10 -11.87 1.98 0.20
CA ALA A 10 -12.48 1.16 1.24
C ALA A 10 -13.12 -0.10 0.66
N ALA A 11 -13.69 -0.02 -0.56
CA ALA A 11 -14.27 -1.17 -1.25
C ALA A 11 -13.23 -2.26 -1.51
N ASP A 12 -12.03 -1.87 -1.94
CA ASP A 12 -10.94 -2.83 -2.20
C ASP A 12 -10.45 -3.48 -0.92
N TRP A 13 -10.40 -2.73 0.16
CA TRP A 13 -10.06 -3.28 1.48
C TRP A 13 -11.13 -4.29 1.93
N ASN A 14 -12.42 -3.99 1.72
CA ASN A 14 -13.49 -4.91 2.08
C ASN A 14 -13.39 -6.24 1.31
N VAL A 15 -13.01 -6.19 0.04
CA VAL A 15 -12.77 -7.40 -0.76
C VAL A 15 -11.58 -8.19 -0.18
N ALA A 16 -10.50 -7.51 0.21
CA ALA A 16 -9.34 -8.16 0.81
C ALA A 16 -9.70 -8.91 2.08
N LYS A 17 -10.55 -8.32 2.93
CA LYS A 17 -11.00 -8.98 4.17
C LYS A 17 -11.75 -10.29 3.88
N GLN A 18 -12.51 -10.34 2.79
CA GLN A 18 -13.22 -11.55 2.39
C GLN A 18 -12.28 -12.59 1.80
N ASN A 19 -11.26 -12.15 1.06
CA ASN A 19 -10.32 -13.06 0.40
C ASN A 19 -9.25 -13.62 1.34
N GLY A 20 -9.00 -12.96 2.46
CA GLY A 20 -7.95 -13.36 3.40
C GLY A 20 -6.57 -12.77 3.10
N PHE A 21 -6.45 -11.95 2.07
CA PHE A 21 -5.21 -11.26 1.71
C PHE A 21 -5.56 -10.05 0.83
N TYR A 22 -4.63 -9.10 0.75
CA TYR A 22 -4.80 -7.90 -0.08
C TYR A 22 -3.98 -8.04 -1.36
N GLU A 23 -4.62 -7.82 -2.50
CA GLU A 23 -3.96 -7.67 -3.80
C GLU A 23 -4.43 -6.38 -4.46
N HIS A 24 -3.55 -5.80 -5.27
CA HIS A 24 -3.87 -4.64 -6.09
C HIS A 24 -3.63 -4.99 -7.56
N PRO A 25 -4.39 -4.42 -8.52
CA PRO A 25 -4.18 -4.70 -9.94
C PRO A 25 -2.75 -4.47 -10.44
N SER A 26 -2.01 -3.57 -9.78
CA SER A 26 -0.60 -3.32 -10.12
C SER A 26 0.29 -4.55 -10.01
N LEU A 27 -0.10 -5.57 -9.23
CA LEU A 27 0.64 -6.84 -9.19
C LEU A 27 0.67 -7.51 -10.55
N ASN A 28 -0.44 -7.49 -11.28
CA ASN A 28 -0.50 -8.07 -12.62
C ASN A 28 0.15 -7.18 -13.68
N ASP A 29 0.01 -5.86 -13.51
CA ASP A 29 0.47 -4.90 -14.51
C ASP A 29 1.96 -4.58 -14.37
N GLU A 30 2.47 -4.49 -13.14
CA GLU A 30 3.82 -4.02 -12.84
C GLU A 30 4.63 -5.02 -12.00
N GLY A 31 3.98 -6.02 -11.42
CA GLY A 31 4.64 -7.04 -10.60
C GLY A 31 4.78 -6.68 -9.13
N PHE A 32 4.24 -5.55 -8.69
CA PHE A 32 4.34 -5.12 -7.30
C PHE A 32 3.18 -4.20 -6.90
N ILE A 33 2.97 -4.08 -5.59
CA ILE A 33 2.02 -3.15 -4.99
C ILE A 33 2.78 -1.91 -4.55
N HIS A 34 2.31 -0.72 -4.97
CA HIS A 34 2.89 0.56 -4.57
C HIS A 34 2.55 0.88 -3.12
N CYS A 35 3.56 1.09 -2.31
CA CYS A 35 3.41 1.54 -0.93
C CYS A 35 4.18 2.85 -0.73
N SER A 36 4.06 3.42 0.48
CA SER A 36 4.66 4.71 0.80
C SER A 36 5.27 4.68 2.19
N GLN A 37 6.28 5.51 2.41
CA GLN A 37 6.72 5.90 3.75
C GLN A 37 5.76 6.96 4.29
N GLU A 38 5.77 7.19 5.60
CA GLU A 38 4.83 8.12 6.23
C GLU A 38 4.88 9.53 5.60
N ASN A 39 6.07 10.05 5.36
CA ASN A 39 6.25 11.37 4.78
C ASN A 39 5.89 11.45 3.29
N GLN A 40 5.58 10.33 2.64
CA GLN A 40 5.21 10.28 1.23
C GLN A 40 3.69 10.21 1.01
N VAL A 41 2.92 9.85 2.04
CA VAL A 41 1.48 9.60 1.91
C VAL A 41 0.74 10.83 1.40
N ALA A 42 1.03 12.02 1.93
CA ALA A 42 0.37 13.26 1.51
C ALA A 42 0.58 13.53 0.00
N GLY A 43 1.78 13.31 -0.50
CA GLY A 43 2.08 13.48 -1.93
C GLY A 43 1.37 12.46 -2.81
N VAL A 44 1.24 11.23 -2.34
CA VAL A 44 0.50 10.17 -3.05
C VAL A 44 -0.98 10.53 -3.15
N LEU A 45 -1.58 10.99 -2.04
CA LEU A 45 -2.97 11.43 -2.04
C LEU A 45 -3.20 12.57 -3.03
N ASP A 46 -2.29 13.52 -3.06
CA ASP A 46 -2.40 14.68 -3.93
C ASP A 46 -2.27 14.32 -5.41
N ARG A 47 -1.33 13.41 -5.76
CA ARG A 47 -1.06 13.05 -7.15
C ARG A 47 -2.06 12.05 -7.74
N TYR A 48 -2.49 11.06 -6.95
CA TYR A 48 -3.24 9.93 -7.49
C TYR A 48 -4.67 9.81 -6.98
N PHE A 49 -5.01 10.45 -5.87
CA PHE A 49 -6.31 10.30 -5.22
C PHE A 49 -7.02 11.63 -4.98
N ALA A 50 -6.58 12.71 -5.62
CA ALA A 50 -7.20 14.03 -5.42
C ALA A 50 -8.70 13.98 -5.74
N GLY A 51 -9.52 14.41 -4.78
CA GLY A 51 -10.98 14.42 -4.93
C GLY A 51 -11.66 13.07 -4.80
N GLU A 52 -10.93 11.99 -4.54
CA GLU A 52 -11.54 10.66 -4.37
C GLU A 52 -12.03 10.46 -2.93
N PRO A 53 -13.30 10.05 -2.74
CA PRO A 53 -13.83 9.72 -1.43
C PRO A 53 -13.55 8.28 -1.03
N ASP A 54 -13.87 7.94 0.23
CA ASP A 54 -13.88 6.56 0.73
C ASP A 54 -12.53 5.86 0.62
N LEU A 55 -11.47 6.57 0.98
CA LEU A 55 -10.11 6.03 1.01
C LEU A 55 -9.75 5.56 2.41
N VAL A 56 -8.91 4.53 2.47
CA VAL A 56 -8.29 4.05 3.69
C VAL A 56 -6.78 3.98 3.51
N LYS A 57 -6.07 4.16 4.61
CA LYS A 57 -4.62 3.98 4.67
C LYS A 57 -4.34 2.71 5.46
N LEU A 58 -3.77 1.72 4.81
CA LEU A 58 -3.36 0.48 5.46
C LEU A 58 -1.98 0.68 6.07
N VAL A 59 -1.84 0.37 7.35
CA VAL A 59 -0.55 0.39 8.06
C VAL A 59 0.00 -1.03 8.06
N ILE A 60 1.14 -1.23 7.43
CA ILE A 60 1.70 -2.56 7.17
C ILE A 60 2.99 -2.71 7.96
N ASP A 61 3.03 -3.72 8.85
CA ASP A 61 4.23 -4.09 9.58
C ASP A 61 5.10 -4.95 8.67
N THR A 62 6.26 -4.42 8.27
CA THR A 62 7.14 -5.11 7.33
C THR A 62 7.73 -6.39 7.91
N ASP A 63 7.85 -6.51 9.24
CA ASP A 63 8.33 -7.73 9.88
C ASP A 63 7.36 -8.89 9.74
N LYS A 64 6.08 -8.60 9.48
CA LYS A 64 5.04 -9.62 9.33
C LYS A 64 4.71 -9.95 7.88
N LEU A 65 5.29 -9.21 6.92
CA LEU A 65 5.05 -9.48 5.50
C LEU A 65 5.61 -10.84 5.10
N THR A 66 4.81 -11.62 4.38
CA THR A 66 5.26 -12.88 3.77
C THR A 66 5.79 -12.68 2.36
N SER A 67 5.38 -11.62 1.69
CA SER A 67 5.90 -11.27 0.36
C SER A 67 7.12 -10.37 0.50
N LYS A 68 8.03 -10.47 -0.49
CA LYS A 68 9.22 -9.63 -0.54
C LYS A 68 8.84 -8.17 -0.75
N PHE A 69 9.51 -7.24 -0.07
CA PHE A 69 9.39 -5.82 -0.34
C PHE A 69 10.77 -5.20 -0.55
N VAL A 70 10.81 -4.17 -1.39
CA VAL A 70 12.06 -3.49 -1.76
C VAL A 70 11.77 -1.99 -1.85
N PHE A 71 12.73 -1.17 -1.45
CA PHE A 71 12.67 0.27 -1.70
C PHE A 71 13.23 0.54 -3.08
N ASP A 72 12.36 0.87 -4.02
CA ASP A 72 12.72 1.12 -5.41
C ASP A 72 12.76 2.61 -5.72
N TRP A 73 13.72 3.01 -6.54
CA TRP A 73 13.86 4.41 -6.96
C TRP A 73 12.78 4.78 -7.98
N SER A 74 12.15 5.95 -7.76
CA SER A 74 11.18 6.54 -8.69
C SER A 74 11.78 7.78 -9.34
N PRO A 75 12.12 7.74 -10.64
CA PRO A 75 12.71 8.90 -11.31
C PRO A 75 11.78 10.10 -11.38
N SER A 76 10.47 9.88 -11.51
CA SER A 76 9.49 10.97 -11.65
C SER A 76 9.37 11.81 -10.38
N THR A 77 9.56 11.21 -9.20
CA THR A 77 9.48 11.90 -7.90
C THR A 77 10.85 12.11 -7.26
N GLN A 78 11.90 11.51 -7.83
CA GLN A 78 13.28 11.53 -7.30
C GLN A 78 13.32 11.08 -5.83
N ASP A 79 12.66 9.96 -5.53
CA ASP A 79 12.60 9.40 -4.20
C ASP A 79 12.49 7.87 -4.30
N THR A 80 12.70 7.18 -3.19
CA THR A 80 12.52 5.73 -3.11
C THR A 80 11.20 5.42 -2.44
N PHE A 81 10.46 4.49 -3.03
CA PHE A 81 9.17 4.02 -2.49
C PHE A 81 9.24 2.53 -2.20
N PRO A 82 8.64 2.07 -1.08
CA PRO A 82 8.54 0.63 -0.84
C PRO A 82 7.54 0.00 -1.80
N HIS A 83 7.98 -1.10 -2.44
CA HIS A 83 7.14 -1.90 -3.33
C HIS A 83 7.05 -3.32 -2.78
N VAL A 84 5.84 -3.88 -2.70
CA VAL A 84 5.62 -5.24 -2.21
C VAL A 84 5.37 -6.14 -3.42
N TYR A 85 6.22 -7.15 -3.58
CA TYR A 85 6.24 -8.04 -4.75
C TYR A 85 5.42 -9.29 -4.51
N GLY A 86 4.16 -9.13 -4.16
CA GLY A 86 3.23 -10.21 -3.93
C GLY A 86 2.02 -9.74 -3.11
N PRO A 87 1.08 -10.63 -2.83
CA PRO A 87 -0.06 -10.29 -1.98
C PRO A 87 0.39 -9.90 -0.57
N ILE A 88 -0.39 -9.03 0.07
CA ILE A 88 -0.15 -8.62 1.46
C ILE A 88 -1.04 -9.46 2.36
N ASN A 89 -0.43 -10.22 3.26
CA ASN A 89 -1.15 -11.01 4.24
C ASN A 89 -1.85 -10.11 5.26
N LEU A 90 -3.07 -10.44 5.63
CA LEU A 90 -3.89 -9.57 6.48
C LEU A 90 -3.27 -9.35 7.87
N ASP A 91 -2.56 -10.33 8.41
CA ASP A 91 -1.91 -10.19 9.73
C ASP A 91 -0.71 -9.22 9.71
N ALA A 92 -0.21 -8.85 8.53
CA ALA A 92 0.77 -7.78 8.41
C ALA A 92 0.13 -6.39 8.44
N ILE A 93 -1.17 -6.30 8.18
CA ILE A 93 -1.92 -5.03 8.22
C ILE A 93 -2.37 -4.81 9.65
N VAL A 94 -1.65 -3.97 10.37
CA VAL A 94 -1.83 -3.81 11.82
C VAL A 94 -2.79 -2.68 12.19
N ASP A 95 -3.11 -1.81 11.25
CA ASP A 95 -4.09 -0.75 11.45
C ASP A 95 -4.68 -0.29 10.12
N ILE A 96 -5.90 0.23 10.16
CA ILE A 96 -6.61 0.78 9.00
C ILE A 96 -7.12 2.15 9.41
N ILE A 97 -6.69 3.18 8.70
CA ILE A 97 -7.03 4.56 9.01
C ILE A 97 -7.94 5.09 7.90
N THR A 98 -9.15 5.50 8.27
CA THR A 98 -10.07 6.16 7.34
C THR A 98 -9.56 7.57 7.02
N LEU A 99 -9.50 7.89 5.74
CA LEU A 99 -9.01 9.19 5.28
C LEU A 99 -10.14 10.16 4.95
#